data_d2fcf39c2171edcc4ca403feee3fba4c
#
_entry.id   d2fcf39c2171edcc4ca403feee3fba4c
#
_cell.length_a   1.000
_cell.length_b   1.000
_cell.length_c   1.000
_cell.angle_alpha   90.00
_cell.angle_beta   90.00
_cell.angle_gamma   90.00
#
_symmetry.space_group_name_H-M   'P 1'
#
loop_
_entity.id
_entity.type
_entity.pdbx_description
1 polymer ?
#
loop_
_entity_poly.entity_id
_entity_poly.type
_entity_poly.pdbx_seq_one_letter_code
_entity_poly.pdbx_strand_id
1 'polypeptide(L)'
;MPFTRKALIGIPLLWMLKRIFFPYLWQDLRFFFRVAGYVRMIEREVKRCASFCMLDMFLKQVSIRPNHTFILYQDQSYTYKEIDLKSNQAAWALSHYAKVKKGDCVALFLGNEPAYIWIWLGLAKLGCPMACMNYNIRSKSFLHCFKCCKAKVLIAAPELKAAVEEVLADLIQEGVLVFYLSRDSPTRGVQSLLDKVEFASEDPIPESYRSGSTVKTPALYIYTSGTTGLPKAAVITQGRLLISSSISTLSGISSNDVLYIPLPLYHSAGLMIGVRGCIQQGATCVLRNKFSTSQFWNDCRKYNVTAFQYIGEILRYLCNTPKQDNDKDHHVRLAVGNGLRPDIWKEFINRFGDIHICEFYAATEGNSFFLNYTRKIGAVGRSNSLLRRLRPFELIRYDIEKDEPARDAAGHCVRVARGETGLLISKITMTNPFAGYAGDESQTEKKRLRNVFEKGDLYFNTGDLLMIDQQGFIFFQDRIGDTFRWKGENVATTEVADIVGMTDFIEEANVYGVPVPNHEGRIGMVSIKLKEGESFDGDKLYKQVTDYLPNYARPRFVRIQDFIEVTGTYKQRKVELVKEGFNPLTINDPLYFLEETEKRYKPMDPHIYNSILEKKLKL
;
A
#
# COMPACT_ATOMS: atom_id res chain seq x y z
N MET A 1 -14.36 60.43 -11.83
CA MET A 1 -14.59 58.97 -11.83
C MET A 1 -13.67 58.19 -12.78
N PRO A 2 -12.33 58.13 -12.58
CA PRO A 2 -11.44 57.30 -13.41
C PRO A 2 -11.02 55.98 -12.70
N PHE A 3 -11.32 55.81 -11.42
CA PHE A 3 -10.88 54.61 -10.66
C PHE A 3 -11.68 53.33 -10.99
N THR A 4 -12.94 53.42 -11.38
CA THR A 4 -13.83 52.30 -11.63
C THR A 4 -13.56 51.54 -12.93
N ARG A 5 -13.11 52.24 -14.00
CA ARG A 5 -12.79 51.59 -15.29
C ARG A 5 -11.46 50.83 -15.25
N LYS A 6 -10.44 51.31 -14.53
CA LYS A 6 -9.16 50.62 -14.37
C LYS A 6 -9.30 49.36 -13.49
N ALA A 7 -10.16 49.39 -12.47
CA ALA A 7 -10.47 48.23 -11.64
C ALA A 7 -11.24 47.15 -12.41
N LEU A 8 -12.17 47.56 -13.29
CA LEU A 8 -12.97 46.62 -14.11
C LEU A 8 -12.15 45.86 -15.16
N ILE A 9 -11.04 46.44 -15.66
CA ILE A 9 -10.13 45.77 -16.61
C ILE A 9 -9.01 45.02 -15.85
N GLY A 10 -8.57 45.52 -14.73
CA GLY A 10 -7.51 44.90 -13.91
C GLY A 10 -7.91 43.58 -13.28
N ILE A 11 -9.16 43.44 -12.84
CA ILE A 11 -9.65 42.18 -12.19
C ILE A 11 -9.68 41.00 -13.17
N PRO A 12 -10.26 41.11 -14.38
CA PRO A 12 -10.23 40.04 -15.38
C PRO A 12 -8.81 39.69 -15.84
N LEU A 13 -7.95 40.71 -16.03
CA LEU A 13 -6.54 40.49 -16.40
C LEU A 13 -5.76 39.78 -15.31
N LEU A 14 -5.92 40.19 -14.06
CA LEU A 14 -5.35 39.51 -12.89
C LEU A 14 -5.89 38.08 -12.76
N TRP A 15 -7.16 37.85 -13.01
CA TRP A 15 -7.79 36.53 -12.98
C TRP A 15 -7.29 35.65 -14.13
N MET A 16 -7.10 36.21 -15.32
CA MET A 16 -6.55 35.54 -16.49
C MET A 16 -5.07 35.19 -16.30
N LEU A 17 -4.24 36.13 -15.82
CA LEU A 17 -2.83 35.92 -15.49
C LEU A 17 -2.68 34.86 -14.41
N LYS A 18 -3.51 34.90 -13.37
CA LYS A 18 -3.54 33.86 -12.32
C LYS A 18 -3.89 32.47 -12.88
N ARG A 19 -4.87 32.39 -13.80
CA ARG A 19 -5.29 31.11 -14.40
C ARG A 19 -4.19 30.52 -15.29
N ILE A 20 -3.38 31.38 -15.93
CA ILE A 20 -2.24 30.98 -16.77
C ILE A 20 -1.04 30.55 -15.91
N PHE A 21 -0.63 31.38 -14.93
CA PHE A 21 0.60 31.16 -14.16
C PHE A 21 0.41 30.28 -12.91
N PHE A 22 -0.80 30.26 -12.33
CA PHE A 22 -1.10 29.52 -11.11
C PHE A 22 -2.46 28.80 -11.20
N PRO A 23 -2.63 27.87 -12.16
CA PRO A 23 -3.94 27.24 -12.43
C PRO A 23 -4.51 26.48 -11.23
N TYR A 24 -3.64 25.98 -10.35
CA TYR A 24 -4.02 25.16 -9.20
C TYR A 24 -3.96 25.90 -7.84
N LEU A 25 -3.70 27.21 -7.82
CA LEU A 25 -3.49 27.97 -6.58
C LEU A 25 -4.60 27.80 -5.54
N TRP A 26 -5.86 27.86 -5.96
CA TRP A 26 -7.00 27.71 -5.03
C TRP A 26 -7.14 26.29 -4.50
N GLN A 27 -6.87 25.29 -5.31
CA GLN A 27 -6.88 23.89 -4.90
C GLN A 27 -5.73 23.63 -3.92
N ASP A 28 -4.53 24.16 -4.20
CA ASP A 28 -3.35 24.05 -3.33
C ASP A 28 -3.60 24.72 -1.97
N LEU A 29 -4.16 25.95 -1.96
CA LEU A 29 -4.49 26.67 -0.72
C LEU A 29 -5.58 25.93 0.08
N ARG A 30 -6.67 25.52 -0.59
CA ARG A 30 -7.74 24.76 0.07
C ARG A 30 -7.21 23.47 0.70
N PHE A 31 -6.38 22.74 -0.03
CA PHE A 31 -5.77 21.51 0.47
C PHE A 31 -4.80 21.79 1.63
N PHE A 32 -3.95 22.81 1.51
CA PHE A 32 -3.06 23.25 2.58
C PHE A 32 -3.81 23.58 3.87
N PHE A 33 -4.89 24.37 3.80
CA PHE A 33 -5.67 24.70 5.00
C PHE A 33 -6.36 23.48 5.62
N ARG A 34 -6.81 22.51 4.79
CA ARG A 34 -7.36 21.24 5.30
C ARG A 34 -6.29 20.42 6.02
N VAL A 35 -5.09 20.31 5.46
CA VAL A 35 -3.95 19.63 6.10
C VAL A 35 -3.56 20.33 7.40
N ALA A 36 -3.38 21.66 7.36
CA ALA A 36 -3.03 22.45 8.54
C ALA A 36 -4.09 22.37 9.63
N GLY A 37 -5.38 22.40 9.27
CA GLY A 37 -6.50 22.21 10.19
C GLY A 37 -6.48 20.84 10.86
N TYR A 38 -6.22 19.78 10.09
CA TYR A 38 -6.10 18.42 10.61
C TYR A 38 -4.92 18.28 11.58
N VAL A 39 -3.74 18.77 11.21
CA VAL A 39 -2.54 18.74 12.06
C VAL A 39 -2.79 19.49 13.36
N ARG A 40 -3.36 20.71 13.30
CA ARG A 40 -3.71 21.50 14.48
C ARG A 40 -4.72 20.80 15.41
N MET A 41 -5.69 20.10 14.82
CA MET A 41 -6.65 19.30 15.61
C MET A 41 -5.90 18.23 16.40
N ILE A 42 -5.06 17.42 15.76
CA ILE A 42 -4.28 16.38 16.43
C ILE A 42 -3.35 16.98 17.50
N GLU A 43 -2.61 18.03 17.17
CA GLU A 43 -1.71 18.71 18.13
C GLU A 43 -2.46 19.23 19.37
N ARG A 44 -3.67 19.77 19.18
CA ARG A 44 -4.51 20.24 20.28
C ARG A 44 -4.91 19.10 21.21
N GLU A 45 -5.38 17.98 20.63
CA GLU A 45 -5.79 16.82 21.42
C GLU A 45 -4.59 16.18 22.15
N VAL A 46 -3.45 16.04 21.50
CA VAL A 46 -2.21 15.51 22.11
C VAL A 46 -1.67 16.45 23.21
N LYS A 47 -1.78 17.77 23.03
CA LYS A 47 -1.42 18.74 24.10
C LYS A 47 -2.37 18.68 25.29
N ARG A 48 -3.67 18.43 25.05
CA ARG A 48 -4.69 18.28 26.08
C ARG A 48 -4.52 16.98 26.87
N CYS A 49 -4.17 15.89 26.18
CA CYS A 49 -3.96 14.58 26.76
C CYS A 49 -2.77 13.89 26.09
N ALA A 50 -1.65 13.73 26.82
CA ALA A 50 -0.42 13.14 26.28
C ALA A 50 -0.60 11.67 25.85
N SER A 51 -1.60 10.97 26.41
CA SER A 51 -1.98 9.60 26.04
C SER A 51 -3.02 9.53 24.93
N PHE A 52 -3.40 10.66 24.32
CA PHE A 52 -4.37 10.69 23.23
C PHE A 52 -3.93 9.80 22.06
N CYS A 53 -4.83 8.92 21.67
CA CYS A 53 -4.57 7.92 20.62
C CYS A 53 -5.82 7.63 19.78
N MET A 54 -5.72 6.67 18.90
CA MET A 54 -6.81 6.24 18.03
C MET A 54 -8.05 5.78 18.82
N LEU A 55 -7.85 5.11 19.94
CA LEU A 55 -8.95 4.63 20.78
C LEU A 55 -9.83 5.78 21.29
N ASP A 56 -9.25 6.92 21.66
CA ASP A 56 -10.03 8.08 22.14
C ASP A 56 -10.94 8.64 21.03
N MET A 57 -10.50 8.56 19.78
CA MET A 57 -11.36 8.91 18.64
C MET A 57 -12.51 7.92 18.45
N PHE A 58 -12.26 6.62 18.65
CA PHE A 58 -13.31 5.61 18.62
C PHE A 58 -14.32 5.82 19.75
N LEU A 59 -13.86 5.97 20.98
CA LEU A 59 -14.73 6.23 22.16
C LEU A 59 -15.55 7.52 22.01
N LYS A 60 -14.98 8.54 21.35
CA LYS A 60 -15.73 9.75 21.00
C LYS A 60 -16.89 9.42 20.04
N GLN A 61 -16.67 8.55 19.02
CA GLN A 61 -17.78 8.15 18.14
C GLN A 61 -18.83 7.32 18.88
N VAL A 62 -18.41 6.43 19.78
CA VAL A 62 -19.33 5.70 20.66
C VAL A 62 -20.22 6.66 21.47
N SER A 63 -19.63 7.73 22.01
CA SER A 63 -20.37 8.72 22.79
C SER A 63 -21.37 9.54 21.97
N ILE A 64 -20.97 10.02 20.77
CA ILE A 64 -21.81 10.95 19.99
C ILE A 64 -22.79 10.26 19.04
N ARG A 65 -22.54 8.99 18.67
CA ARG A 65 -23.38 8.22 17.74
C ARG A 65 -23.41 6.72 18.06
N PRO A 66 -23.81 6.32 19.29
CA PRO A 66 -23.72 4.93 19.75
C PRO A 66 -24.45 3.93 18.84
N ASN A 67 -25.59 4.32 18.33
CA ASN A 67 -26.47 3.45 17.52
C ASN A 67 -26.22 3.56 16.01
N HIS A 68 -25.22 4.38 15.58
CA HIS A 68 -24.86 4.43 14.16
C HIS A 68 -24.12 3.15 13.77
N THR A 69 -24.48 2.59 12.63
CA THR A 69 -23.81 1.39 12.09
C THR A 69 -22.35 1.68 11.81
N PHE A 70 -21.46 0.94 12.47
CA PHE A 70 -20.03 1.03 12.23
C PHE A 70 -19.56 -0.02 11.23
N ILE A 71 -19.97 -1.28 11.38
CA ILE A 71 -19.54 -2.37 10.52
C ILE A 71 -20.74 -3.07 9.89
N LEU A 72 -20.69 -3.25 8.57
CA LEU A 72 -21.52 -4.16 7.81
C LEU A 72 -20.65 -5.33 7.34
N TYR A 73 -21.06 -6.54 7.63
CA TYR A 73 -20.32 -7.75 7.27
C TYR A 73 -21.31 -8.88 6.97
N GLN A 74 -21.30 -9.36 5.73
CA GLN A 74 -22.30 -10.33 5.26
C GLN A 74 -23.73 -9.80 5.53
N ASP A 75 -24.54 -10.53 6.27
CA ASP A 75 -25.92 -10.11 6.62
C ASP A 75 -26.02 -9.53 8.04
N GLN A 76 -24.89 -9.22 8.66
CA GLN A 76 -24.81 -8.67 10.01
C GLN A 76 -24.42 -7.19 9.99
N SER A 77 -25.01 -6.43 10.91
CA SER A 77 -24.64 -5.04 11.18
C SER A 77 -24.24 -4.87 12.63
N TYR A 78 -23.21 -4.06 12.86
CA TYR A 78 -22.72 -3.74 14.19
C TYR A 78 -22.63 -2.23 14.37
N THR A 79 -23.22 -1.73 15.44
CA THR A 79 -23.15 -0.32 15.81
C THR A 79 -21.81 0.01 16.49
N TYR A 80 -21.49 1.30 16.63
CA TYR A 80 -20.32 1.75 17.39
C TYR A 80 -20.36 1.24 18.84
N LYS A 81 -21.55 1.26 19.48
CA LYS A 81 -21.75 0.76 20.85
C LYS A 81 -21.52 -0.75 20.95
N GLU A 82 -22.06 -1.54 20.05
CA GLU A 82 -21.87 -3.00 20.07
C GLU A 82 -20.42 -3.40 19.88
N ILE A 83 -19.68 -2.72 19.01
CA ILE A 83 -18.25 -2.95 18.86
C ILE A 83 -17.47 -2.51 20.10
N ASP A 84 -17.89 -1.45 20.79
CA ASP A 84 -17.28 -1.04 22.05
C ASP A 84 -17.47 -2.10 23.14
N LEU A 85 -18.69 -2.62 23.32
CA LEU A 85 -18.98 -3.70 24.27
C LEU A 85 -18.17 -4.96 23.97
N LYS A 86 -18.16 -5.41 22.71
CA LYS A 86 -17.34 -6.56 22.29
C LYS A 86 -15.84 -6.34 22.52
N SER A 87 -15.37 -5.12 22.34
CA SER A 87 -13.96 -4.79 22.61
C SER A 87 -13.63 -4.75 24.10
N ASN A 88 -14.59 -4.39 24.98
CA ASN A 88 -14.45 -4.54 26.44
C ASN A 88 -14.35 -6.02 26.82
N GLN A 89 -15.28 -6.83 26.35
CA GLN A 89 -15.26 -8.28 26.57
C GLN A 89 -13.94 -8.92 26.15
N ALA A 90 -13.44 -8.57 24.93
CA ALA A 90 -12.14 -9.05 24.44
C ALA A 90 -10.99 -8.63 25.36
N ALA A 91 -10.98 -7.39 25.81
CA ALA A 91 -9.93 -6.88 26.70
C ALA A 91 -9.95 -7.60 28.05
N TRP A 92 -11.11 -7.78 28.67
CA TRP A 92 -11.23 -8.53 29.93
C TRP A 92 -10.82 -9.98 29.76
N ALA A 93 -11.26 -10.66 28.70
CA ALA A 93 -10.87 -12.03 28.41
C ALA A 93 -9.34 -12.17 28.26
N LEU A 94 -8.72 -11.30 27.45
CA LEU A 94 -7.27 -11.33 27.23
C LEU A 94 -6.47 -11.00 28.50
N SER A 95 -6.92 -10.03 29.29
CA SER A 95 -6.30 -9.71 30.57
C SER A 95 -6.39 -10.86 31.57
N HIS A 96 -7.55 -11.54 31.62
CA HIS A 96 -7.79 -12.61 32.58
C HIS A 96 -7.17 -13.95 32.17
N TYR A 97 -7.44 -14.41 30.95
CA TYR A 97 -7.04 -15.77 30.50
C TYR A 97 -5.66 -15.78 29.85
N ALA A 98 -5.30 -14.77 29.09
CA ALA A 98 -3.98 -14.68 28.45
C ALA A 98 -2.96 -13.88 29.29
N LYS A 99 -3.38 -13.30 30.44
CA LYS A 99 -2.54 -12.50 31.34
C LYS A 99 -1.79 -11.38 30.62
N VAL A 100 -2.38 -10.84 29.57
CA VAL A 100 -1.80 -9.76 28.76
C VAL A 100 -1.69 -8.49 29.59
N LYS A 101 -0.51 -7.89 29.59
CA LYS A 101 -0.20 -6.66 30.30
C LYS A 101 0.18 -5.57 29.31
N LYS A 102 0.06 -4.31 29.71
CA LYS A 102 0.49 -3.17 28.92
C LYS A 102 1.88 -3.38 28.30
N GLY A 103 1.97 -3.13 27.00
CA GLY A 103 3.19 -3.29 26.20
C GLY A 103 3.43 -4.71 25.68
N ASP A 104 2.68 -5.71 26.15
CA ASP A 104 2.76 -7.07 25.58
C ASP A 104 2.19 -7.06 24.16
N CYS A 105 2.91 -7.67 23.24
CA CYS A 105 2.47 -7.81 21.86
C CYS A 105 1.58 -9.05 21.70
N VAL A 106 0.45 -8.89 21.03
CA VAL A 106 -0.47 -9.96 20.65
C VAL A 106 -0.52 -10.08 19.12
N ALA A 107 -0.26 -11.26 18.60
CA ALA A 107 -0.32 -11.51 17.17
C ALA A 107 -1.74 -11.97 16.76
N LEU A 108 -2.29 -11.32 15.73
CA LEU A 108 -3.54 -11.72 15.09
C LEU A 108 -3.27 -12.42 13.77
N PHE A 109 -3.79 -13.63 13.65
CA PHE A 109 -3.71 -14.46 12.45
C PHE A 109 -5.13 -14.81 11.97
N LEU A 110 -5.85 -13.77 11.49
CA LEU A 110 -7.26 -13.78 11.12
C LEU A 110 -7.48 -13.21 9.73
N GLY A 111 -8.58 -13.60 9.09
CA GLY A 111 -9.10 -12.96 7.90
C GLY A 111 -9.80 -11.61 8.19
N ASN A 112 -10.44 -11.04 7.16
CA ASN A 112 -11.24 -9.84 7.32
C ASN A 112 -12.59 -10.17 7.93
N GLU A 113 -12.74 -9.91 9.21
CA GLU A 113 -13.99 -10.12 9.95
C GLU A 113 -14.14 -9.08 11.07
N PRO A 114 -15.34 -8.84 11.60
CA PRO A 114 -15.56 -7.87 12.69
C PRO A 114 -14.71 -8.13 13.92
N ALA A 115 -14.40 -9.40 14.18
CA ALA A 115 -13.58 -9.82 15.32
C ALA A 115 -12.15 -9.23 15.26
N TYR A 116 -11.57 -9.09 14.09
CA TYR A 116 -10.29 -8.42 13.92
C TYR A 116 -10.31 -7.00 14.54
N ILE A 117 -11.40 -6.29 14.35
CA ILE A 117 -11.55 -4.90 14.78
C ILE A 117 -11.80 -4.80 16.29
N TRP A 118 -12.75 -5.60 16.86
CA TRP A 118 -13.00 -5.50 18.29
C TRP A 118 -11.88 -6.09 19.14
N ILE A 119 -11.09 -7.08 18.66
CA ILE A 119 -9.85 -7.51 19.31
C ILE A 119 -8.81 -6.39 19.29
N TRP A 120 -8.59 -5.75 18.12
CA TRP A 120 -7.69 -4.62 18.02
C TRP A 120 -8.04 -3.48 18.98
N LEU A 121 -9.32 -3.11 19.08
CA LEU A 121 -9.79 -2.11 20.02
C LEU A 121 -9.62 -2.56 21.47
N GLY A 122 -9.87 -3.83 21.77
CA GLY A 122 -9.63 -4.42 23.09
C GLY A 122 -8.16 -4.34 23.50
N LEU A 123 -7.25 -4.69 22.60
CA LEU A 123 -5.79 -4.56 22.82
C LEU A 123 -5.38 -3.09 23.02
N ALA A 124 -5.98 -2.16 22.27
CA ALA A 124 -5.74 -0.73 22.44
C ALA A 124 -6.20 -0.24 23.83
N LYS A 125 -7.30 -0.77 24.38
CA LYS A 125 -7.79 -0.49 25.74
C LYS A 125 -6.80 -0.98 26.79
N LEU A 126 -6.10 -2.09 26.55
CA LEU A 126 -5.06 -2.63 27.43
C LEU A 126 -3.68 -1.96 27.23
N GLY A 127 -3.52 -1.07 26.26
CA GLY A 127 -2.24 -0.47 25.92
C GLY A 127 -1.25 -1.46 25.28
N CYS A 128 -1.74 -2.47 24.56
CA CYS A 128 -0.98 -3.54 23.94
C CYS A 128 -0.88 -3.34 22.42
N PRO A 129 0.33 -3.40 21.84
CA PRO A 129 0.48 -3.40 20.40
C PRO A 129 0.02 -4.72 19.77
N MET A 130 -0.55 -4.63 18.57
CA MET A 130 -1.01 -5.78 17.79
C MET A 130 -0.08 -6.07 16.63
N ALA A 131 0.34 -7.32 16.45
CA ALA A 131 1.05 -7.79 15.26
C ALA A 131 0.05 -8.33 14.23
N CYS A 132 -0.01 -7.65 13.08
CA CYS A 132 -0.97 -7.93 12.01
C CYS A 132 -0.40 -9.01 11.07
N MET A 133 -0.58 -10.29 11.39
CA MET A 133 0.01 -11.39 10.62
C MET A 133 -0.79 -11.65 9.34
N ASN A 134 -0.08 -11.80 8.23
CA ASN A 134 -0.66 -12.21 6.96
C ASN A 134 -1.10 -13.70 7.05
N TYR A 135 -2.38 -13.98 6.93
CA TYR A 135 -2.95 -15.32 7.03
C TYR A 135 -2.47 -16.32 5.95
N ASN A 136 -1.73 -15.83 4.93
CA ASN A 136 -1.14 -16.71 3.90
C ASN A 136 0.27 -17.18 4.22
N ILE A 137 0.94 -16.66 5.26
CA ILE A 137 2.30 -17.11 5.62
C ILE A 137 2.28 -18.49 6.29
N ARG A 138 3.39 -19.23 6.15
CA ARG A 138 3.55 -20.60 6.66
C ARG A 138 4.95 -20.80 7.23
N SER A 139 5.09 -21.83 8.05
CA SER A 139 6.36 -22.40 8.50
C SER A 139 7.39 -21.36 8.97
N LYS A 140 8.57 -21.31 8.38
CA LYS A 140 9.67 -20.39 8.75
C LYS A 140 9.29 -18.91 8.69
N SER A 141 8.51 -18.51 7.70
CA SER A 141 8.05 -17.12 7.57
C SER A 141 7.06 -16.75 8.68
N PHE A 142 6.22 -17.69 9.12
CA PHE A 142 5.32 -17.51 10.25
C PHE A 142 6.11 -17.24 11.53
N LEU A 143 7.04 -18.15 11.89
CA LEU A 143 7.88 -18.05 13.09
C LEU A 143 8.72 -16.76 13.07
N HIS A 144 9.30 -16.42 11.92
CA HIS A 144 10.06 -15.17 11.77
C HIS A 144 9.19 -13.94 12.09
N CYS A 145 8.01 -13.82 11.49
CA CYS A 145 7.11 -12.69 11.74
C CYS A 145 6.70 -12.63 13.22
N PHE A 146 6.42 -13.77 13.84
CA PHE A 146 6.06 -13.84 15.24
C PHE A 146 7.19 -13.38 16.15
N LYS A 147 8.43 -13.84 15.91
CA LYS A 147 9.64 -13.51 16.69
C LYS A 147 10.03 -12.04 16.58
N CYS A 148 9.93 -11.41 15.40
CA CYS A 148 10.31 -10.02 15.18
C CYS A 148 9.64 -9.05 16.15
N CYS A 149 8.37 -9.24 16.48
CA CYS A 149 7.61 -8.38 17.37
C CYS A 149 7.57 -8.87 18.82
N LYS A 150 8.24 -10.00 19.14
CA LYS A 150 8.25 -10.63 20.47
C LYS A 150 6.84 -10.84 21.03
N ALA A 151 5.93 -11.34 20.18
CA ALA A 151 4.57 -11.58 20.59
C ALA A 151 4.50 -12.69 21.66
N LYS A 152 3.62 -12.52 22.66
CA LYS A 152 3.42 -13.47 23.75
C LYS A 152 2.17 -14.32 23.56
N VAL A 153 1.26 -13.84 22.75
CA VAL A 153 -0.03 -14.48 22.48
C VAL A 153 -0.27 -14.50 20.98
N LEU A 154 -0.75 -15.64 20.50
CA LEU A 154 -1.27 -15.80 19.15
C LEU A 154 -2.78 -16.01 19.22
N ILE A 155 -3.55 -15.21 18.48
CA ILE A 155 -4.97 -15.44 18.25
C ILE A 155 -5.15 -15.78 16.78
N ALA A 156 -5.62 -16.97 16.48
CA ALA A 156 -5.77 -17.49 15.12
C ALA A 156 -7.22 -17.86 14.80
N ALA A 157 -7.60 -17.72 13.54
CA ALA A 157 -8.86 -18.27 13.04
C ALA A 157 -8.80 -19.80 13.00
N PRO A 158 -9.87 -20.52 13.35
CA PRO A 158 -9.88 -22.00 13.36
C PRO A 158 -9.65 -22.61 11.98
N GLU A 159 -10.03 -21.93 10.89
CA GLU A 159 -9.76 -22.38 9.52
C GLU A 159 -8.27 -22.33 9.13
N LEU A 160 -7.44 -21.62 9.91
CA LEU A 160 -5.99 -21.56 9.75
C LEU A 160 -5.24 -22.60 10.60
N LYS A 161 -5.96 -23.56 11.17
CA LYS A 161 -5.44 -24.63 12.03
C LYS A 161 -4.17 -25.28 11.47
N ALA A 162 -4.18 -25.71 10.21
CA ALA A 162 -3.03 -26.39 9.61
C ALA A 162 -1.74 -25.55 9.69
N ALA A 163 -1.84 -24.25 9.42
CA ALA A 163 -0.69 -23.33 9.49
C ALA A 163 -0.19 -23.11 10.94
N VAL A 164 -1.10 -23.16 11.92
CA VAL A 164 -0.74 -23.04 13.35
C VAL A 164 -0.07 -24.33 13.84
N GLU A 165 -0.61 -25.50 13.47
CA GLU A 165 -0.08 -26.79 13.89
C GLU A 165 1.34 -27.06 13.38
N GLU A 166 1.67 -26.57 12.16
CA GLU A 166 3.04 -26.65 11.61
C GLU A 166 4.10 -26.01 12.53
N VAL A 167 3.74 -25.01 13.31
CA VAL A 167 4.67 -24.22 14.15
C VAL A 167 4.35 -24.29 15.64
N LEU A 168 3.34 -25.07 16.03
CA LEU A 168 2.81 -25.09 17.39
C LEU A 168 3.86 -25.53 18.42
N ALA A 169 4.68 -26.53 18.08
CA ALA A 169 5.73 -27.03 18.97
C ALA A 169 6.75 -25.93 19.30
N ASP A 170 7.18 -25.15 18.29
CA ASP A 170 8.11 -24.04 18.48
C ASP A 170 7.48 -22.92 19.33
N LEU A 171 6.19 -22.59 19.10
CA LEU A 171 5.48 -21.58 19.87
C LEU A 171 5.33 -21.97 21.34
N ILE A 172 4.97 -23.24 21.62
CA ILE A 172 4.85 -23.75 23.00
C ILE A 172 6.22 -23.74 23.70
N GLN A 173 7.28 -24.14 23.00
CA GLN A 173 8.63 -24.15 23.55
C GLN A 173 9.08 -22.72 23.94
N GLU A 174 8.64 -21.69 23.21
CA GLU A 174 8.90 -20.29 23.51
C GLU A 174 7.93 -19.68 24.54
N GLY A 175 7.03 -20.49 25.12
CA GLY A 175 6.07 -20.07 26.14
C GLY A 175 4.93 -19.19 25.61
N VAL A 176 4.64 -19.28 24.32
CA VAL A 176 3.56 -18.54 23.67
C VAL A 176 2.21 -19.17 24.00
N LEU A 177 1.25 -18.33 24.38
CA LEU A 177 -0.13 -18.77 24.54
C LEU A 177 -0.84 -18.68 23.18
N VAL A 178 -1.43 -19.80 22.75
CA VAL A 178 -2.12 -19.91 21.47
C VAL A 178 -3.62 -20.08 21.70
N PHE A 179 -4.41 -19.25 21.04
CA PHE A 179 -5.88 -19.30 21.09
C PHE A 179 -6.45 -19.40 19.68
N TYR A 180 -7.49 -20.24 19.53
CA TYR A 180 -8.39 -20.11 18.38
C TYR A 180 -9.57 -19.22 18.73
N LEU A 181 -9.96 -18.38 17.76
CA LEU A 181 -11.16 -17.57 17.85
C LEU A 181 -12.40 -18.42 17.54
N SER A 182 -12.67 -19.35 18.43
CA SER A 182 -13.78 -20.29 18.36
C SER A 182 -14.26 -20.63 19.77
N ARG A 183 -15.45 -21.24 19.90
CA ARG A 183 -15.98 -21.70 21.19
C ARG A 183 -15.27 -22.96 21.69
N ASP A 184 -14.82 -23.80 20.75
CA ASP A 184 -14.09 -25.02 21.03
C ASP A 184 -12.76 -25.02 20.29
N SER A 185 -11.73 -25.65 20.87
CA SER A 185 -10.44 -25.75 20.21
C SER A 185 -10.36 -27.01 19.35
N PRO A 186 -10.04 -26.88 18.05
CA PRO A 186 -9.85 -28.03 17.18
C PRO A 186 -8.49 -28.72 17.35
N THR A 187 -7.58 -28.20 18.21
CA THR A 187 -6.22 -28.68 18.38
C THR A 187 -5.91 -28.89 19.87
N ARG A 188 -5.38 -30.03 20.23
CA ARG A 188 -4.95 -30.33 21.62
C ARG A 188 -3.83 -29.38 22.05
N GLY A 189 -3.96 -28.78 23.24
CA GLY A 189 -2.98 -27.83 23.79
C GLY A 189 -3.17 -26.37 23.35
N VAL A 190 -4.09 -26.10 22.44
CA VAL A 190 -4.52 -24.74 22.06
C VAL A 190 -5.85 -24.43 22.75
N GLN A 191 -6.02 -23.22 23.24
CA GLN A 191 -7.24 -22.81 23.93
C GLN A 191 -8.25 -22.19 22.96
N SER A 192 -9.54 -22.24 23.31
CA SER A 192 -10.58 -21.43 22.70
C SER A 192 -10.56 -20.01 23.29
N LEU A 193 -10.98 -19.00 22.53
CA LEU A 193 -11.07 -17.61 23.00
C LEU A 193 -12.51 -17.07 22.96
N LEU A 194 -13.31 -17.48 21.97
CA LEU A 194 -14.61 -16.86 21.75
C LEU A 194 -15.57 -17.11 22.91
N ASP A 195 -15.57 -18.31 23.50
CA ASP A 195 -16.30 -18.65 24.71
C ASP A 195 -15.93 -17.71 25.88
N LYS A 196 -14.63 -17.47 26.07
CA LYS A 196 -14.12 -16.59 27.12
C LYS A 196 -14.50 -15.13 26.91
N VAL A 197 -14.52 -14.67 25.67
CA VAL A 197 -14.98 -13.33 25.31
C VAL A 197 -16.47 -13.17 25.56
N GLU A 198 -17.29 -14.14 25.16
CA GLU A 198 -18.74 -14.09 25.33
C GLU A 198 -19.19 -14.03 26.81
N PHE A 199 -18.44 -14.65 27.73
CA PHE A 199 -18.71 -14.62 29.17
C PHE A 199 -17.99 -13.50 29.92
N ALA A 200 -17.10 -12.73 29.26
CA ALA A 200 -16.38 -11.63 29.90
C ALA A 200 -17.28 -10.41 30.13
N SER A 201 -16.87 -9.55 31.09
CA SER A 201 -17.59 -8.30 31.38
C SER A 201 -17.60 -7.35 30.18
N GLU A 202 -18.73 -6.66 30.00
CA GLU A 202 -18.90 -5.55 29.06
C GLU A 202 -18.47 -4.19 29.64
N ASP A 203 -18.12 -4.15 30.93
CA ASP A 203 -17.73 -2.92 31.61
C ASP A 203 -16.49 -2.27 30.95
N PRO A 204 -16.46 -0.93 30.88
CA PRO A 204 -15.34 -0.21 30.32
C PRO A 204 -14.02 -0.56 31.03
N ILE A 205 -12.96 -0.77 30.25
CA ILE A 205 -11.61 -0.98 30.79
C ILE A 205 -11.10 0.34 31.41
N PRO A 206 -10.62 0.34 32.65
CA PRO A 206 -10.06 1.52 33.29
C PRO A 206 -8.88 2.10 32.50
N GLU A 207 -8.81 3.41 32.38
CA GLU A 207 -7.72 4.10 31.66
C GLU A 207 -6.32 3.81 32.22
N SER A 208 -6.24 3.38 33.50
CA SER A 208 -4.99 2.96 34.13
C SER A 208 -4.27 1.83 33.38
N TYR A 209 -4.99 0.96 32.67
CA TYR A 209 -4.39 -0.12 31.87
C TYR A 209 -3.50 0.41 30.74
N ARG A 210 -3.80 1.60 30.19
CA ARG A 210 -3.01 2.24 29.12
C ARG A 210 -2.26 3.49 29.57
N SER A 211 -2.19 3.74 30.87
CA SER A 211 -1.54 4.93 31.44
C SER A 211 -0.08 5.04 31.00
N GLY A 212 0.42 6.27 30.71
CA GLY A 212 1.78 6.52 30.25
C GLY A 212 2.06 6.10 28.79
N SER A 213 1.06 5.68 28.00
CA SER A 213 1.19 5.60 26.55
C SER A 213 1.31 7.00 25.95
N THR A 214 2.08 7.14 24.87
CA THR A 214 2.31 8.42 24.18
C THR A 214 2.22 8.22 22.68
N VAL A 215 2.30 9.29 21.91
CA VAL A 215 2.37 9.22 20.43
C VAL A 215 3.54 8.40 19.90
N LYS A 216 4.58 8.15 20.72
CA LYS A 216 5.75 7.33 20.36
C LYS A 216 5.55 5.85 20.69
N THR A 217 4.55 5.49 21.49
CA THR A 217 4.28 4.10 21.88
C THR A 217 3.86 3.28 20.64
N PRO A 218 4.43 2.08 20.42
CA PRO A 218 3.98 1.18 19.37
C PRO A 218 2.49 0.83 19.51
N ALA A 219 1.76 0.85 18.39
CA ALA A 219 0.34 0.47 18.31
C ALA A 219 0.14 -0.79 17.49
N LEU A 220 0.87 -0.91 16.36
CA LEU A 220 0.79 -2.04 15.45
C LEU A 220 2.19 -2.42 14.96
N TYR A 221 2.32 -3.68 14.60
CA TYR A 221 3.39 -4.19 13.74
C TYR A 221 2.78 -4.68 12.44
N ILE A 222 3.15 -4.05 11.32
CA ILE A 222 2.66 -4.43 9.99
C ILE A 222 3.82 -4.95 9.17
N TYR A 223 3.67 -6.16 8.62
CA TYR A 223 4.73 -6.82 7.88
C TYR A 223 4.77 -6.34 6.44
N THR A 224 5.95 -5.92 6.00
CA THR A 224 6.23 -5.54 4.62
C THR A 224 7.08 -6.59 3.94
N SER A 225 6.73 -6.96 2.71
CA SER A 225 7.58 -7.82 1.89
C SER A 225 8.81 -7.04 1.46
N GLY A 226 9.98 -7.42 1.97
CA GLY A 226 11.25 -6.93 1.43
C GLY A 226 11.46 -7.52 0.02
N THR A 227 12.10 -6.77 -0.86
CA THR A 227 12.48 -7.25 -2.20
C THR A 227 13.47 -8.41 -2.15
N THR A 228 14.10 -8.67 -1.01
CA THR A 228 15.25 -9.59 -0.87
C THR A 228 15.22 -10.44 0.39
N GLY A 229 14.04 -10.85 0.93
CA GLY A 229 14.08 -11.70 2.12
C GLY A 229 12.78 -11.87 2.88
N LEU A 230 12.89 -12.33 4.12
CA LEU A 230 11.77 -12.53 5.03
C LEU A 230 11.02 -11.20 5.33
N PRO A 231 9.72 -11.23 5.63
CA PRO A 231 8.93 -10.03 5.92
C PRO A 231 9.50 -9.22 7.08
N LYS A 232 9.50 -7.88 6.96
CA LYS A 232 9.99 -6.95 8.00
C LYS A 232 8.82 -6.37 8.76
N ALA A 233 8.88 -6.37 10.09
CA ALA A 233 7.83 -5.83 10.95
C ALA A 233 7.99 -4.30 11.11
N ALA A 234 7.31 -3.51 10.29
CA ALA A 234 7.29 -2.05 10.41
C ALA A 234 6.60 -1.64 11.71
N VAL A 235 7.26 -0.78 12.50
CA VAL A 235 6.73 -0.25 13.76
C VAL A 235 5.78 0.91 13.48
N ILE A 236 4.50 0.72 13.76
CA ILE A 236 3.49 1.76 13.65
C ILE A 236 3.21 2.32 15.04
N THR A 237 3.66 3.54 15.29
CA THR A 237 3.42 4.23 16.57
C THR A 237 2.00 4.81 16.62
N GLN A 238 1.52 5.15 17.84
CA GLN A 238 0.23 5.84 18.03
C GLN A 238 0.15 7.13 17.20
N GLY A 239 1.24 7.92 17.15
CA GLY A 239 1.32 9.13 16.33
C GLY A 239 1.22 8.84 14.84
N ARG A 240 1.88 7.77 14.35
CA ARG A 240 1.76 7.36 12.95
C ARG A 240 0.33 6.93 12.61
N LEU A 241 -0.31 6.19 13.52
CA LEU A 241 -1.69 5.75 13.37
C LEU A 241 -2.67 6.95 13.34
N LEU A 242 -2.47 7.97 14.18
CA LEU A 242 -3.25 9.21 14.15
C LEU A 242 -3.15 9.94 12.80
N ILE A 243 -1.94 9.99 12.23
CA ILE A 243 -1.70 10.71 10.97
C ILE A 243 -2.21 9.93 9.76
N SER A 244 -2.15 8.60 9.76
CA SER A 244 -2.54 7.78 8.60
C SER A 244 -3.97 8.00 8.14
N SER A 245 -4.91 8.25 9.07
CA SER A 245 -6.30 8.54 8.74
C SER A 245 -6.53 9.91 8.09
N SER A 246 -5.51 10.78 8.04
CA SER A 246 -5.60 12.02 7.28
C SER A 246 -5.88 11.76 5.80
N ILE A 247 -5.42 10.63 5.25
CA ILE A 247 -5.70 10.24 3.86
C ILE A 247 -7.21 10.18 3.64
N SER A 248 -7.96 9.44 4.48
CA SER A 248 -9.42 9.32 4.36
C SER A 248 -10.13 10.68 4.55
N THR A 249 -9.72 11.46 5.55
CA THR A 249 -10.26 12.81 5.79
C THR A 249 -10.02 13.75 4.61
N LEU A 250 -8.79 13.77 4.09
CA LEU A 250 -8.39 14.67 3.01
C LEU A 250 -8.95 14.24 1.65
N SER A 251 -9.22 12.94 1.45
CA SER A 251 -9.92 12.41 0.27
C SER A 251 -11.38 12.85 0.22
N GLY A 252 -11.97 13.24 1.35
CA GLY A 252 -13.36 13.70 1.41
C GLY A 252 -14.36 12.64 1.89
N ILE A 253 -13.90 11.64 2.62
CA ILE A 253 -14.75 10.73 3.39
C ILE A 253 -15.37 11.51 4.55
N SER A 254 -16.65 11.31 4.80
CA SER A 254 -17.45 11.94 5.85
C SER A 254 -18.23 10.92 6.66
N SER A 255 -18.93 11.37 7.68
CA SER A 255 -19.77 10.51 8.52
C SER A 255 -21.01 9.92 7.81
N ASN A 256 -21.37 10.46 6.65
CA ASN A 256 -22.50 9.96 5.85
C ASN A 256 -22.06 8.90 4.83
N ASP A 257 -20.77 8.60 4.78
CA ASP A 257 -20.25 7.64 3.81
C ASP A 257 -20.32 6.21 4.33
N VAL A 258 -20.55 5.32 3.38
CA VAL A 258 -20.41 3.87 3.52
C VAL A 258 -19.19 3.46 2.72
N LEU A 259 -18.11 3.12 3.43
CA LEU A 259 -16.82 2.78 2.82
C LEU A 259 -16.68 1.26 2.67
N TYR A 260 -16.58 0.78 1.43
CA TYR A 260 -16.30 -0.62 1.14
C TYR A 260 -14.80 -0.92 1.24
N ILE A 261 -14.44 -1.94 2.03
CA ILE A 261 -13.06 -2.33 2.36
C ILE A 261 -12.82 -3.77 1.89
N PRO A 262 -12.40 -3.97 0.63
CA PRO A 262 -12.05 -5.30 0.11
C PRO A 262 -10.61 -5.71 0.43
N LEU A 263 -9.81 -4.77 0.98
CA LEU A 263 -8.39 -4.98 1.24
C LEU A 263 -8.13 -5.68 2.57
N PRO A 264 -7.06 -6.50 2.68
CA PRO A 264 -6.75 -7.22 3.91
C PRO A 264 -6.50 -6.29 5.11
N LEU A 265 -7.08 -6.62 6.27
CA LEU A 265 -6.90 -5.86 7.51
C LEU A 265 -5.50 -6.02 8.12
N TYR A 266 -4.78 -7.09 7.82
CA TYR A 266 -3.37 -7.20 8.23
C TYR A 266 -2.44 -6.21 7.50
N HIS A 267 -2.95 -5.49 6.48
CA HIS A 267 -2.21 -4.49 5.73
C HIS A 267 -2.64 -3.07 6.09
N SER A 268 -1.69 -2.12 5.98
CA SER A 268 -1.92 -0.71 6.32
C SER A 268 -3.10 -0.07 5.58
N ALA A 269 -3.35 -0.44 4.33
CA ALA A 269 -4.45 0.10 3.55
C ALA A 269 -5.82 -0.26 4.15
N GLY A 270 -6.10 -1.54 4.41
CA GLY A 270 -7.36 -1.99 4.99
C GLY A 270 -7.59 -1.44 6.40
N LEU A 271 -6.60 -1.61 7.30
CA LEU A 271 -6.76 -1.26 8.71
C LEU A 271 -6.56 0.23 8.98
N MET A 272 -5.40 0.80 8.57
CA MET A 272 -5.02 2.16 8.97
C MET A 272 -5.71 3.25 8.13
N ILE A 273 -5.97 3.00 6.84
CA ILE A 273 -6.66 3.97 5.98
C ILE A 273 -8.16 3.69 5.96
N GLY A 274 -8.57 2.41 5.81
CA GLY A 274 -9.96 2.01 5.74
C GLY A 274 -10.69 2.10 7.08
N VAL A 275 -10.52 1.09 7.93
CA VAL A 275 -11.25 1.00 9.21
C VAL A 275 -10.97 2.20 10.11
N ARG A 276 -9.68 2.57 10.26
CA ARG A 276 -9.31 3.74 11.06
C ARG A 276 -9.86 5.05 10.45
N GLY A 277 -9.97 5.12 9.12
CA GLY A 277 -10.60 6.25 8.43
C GLY A 277 -12.09 6.37 8.79
N CYS A 278 -12.83 5.25 8.83
CA CYS A 278 -14.22 5.22 9.29
C CYS A 278 -14.35 5.67 10.75
N ILE A 279 -13.49 5.17 11.65
CA ILE A 279 -13.44 5.62 13.05
C ILE A 279 -13.24 7.14 13.14
N GLN A 280 -12.30 7.68 12.36
CA GLN A 280 -12.01 9.13 12.35
C GLN A 280 -13.22 9.96 11.97
N GLN A 281 -13.96 9.54 10.97
CA GLN A 281 -15.08 10.30 10.41
C GLN A 281 -16.43 9.94 11.06
N GLY A 282 -16.53 8.82 11.77
CA GLY A 282 -17.78 8.25 12.24
C GLY A 282 -18.59 7.66 11.08
N ALA A 283 -17.95 7.14 10.06
CA ALA A 283 -18.53 6.52 8.87
C ALA A 283 -18.84 5.03 9.11
N THR A 284 -19.64 4.44 8.21
CA THR A 284 -19.86 3.00 8.16
C THR A 284 -18.79 2.33 7.30
N CYS A 285 -18.24 1.19 7.74
CA CYS A 285 -17.41 0.34 6.90
C CYS A 285 -18.13 -0.96 6.51
N VAL A 286 -18.04 -1.32 5.23
CA VAL A 286 -18.45 -2.63 4.71
C VAL A 286 -17.20 -3.48 4.59
N LEU A 287 -17.11 -4.53 5.39
CA LEU A 287 -15.99 -5.48 5.33
C LEU A 287 -16.33 -6.61 4.36
N ARG A 288 -15.33 -6.99 3.58
CA ARG A 288 -15.38 -8.19 2.76
C ARG A 288 -14.27 -9.14 3.22
N ASN A 289 -14.61 -10.41 3.40
CA ASN A 289 -13.62 -11.43 3.79
C ASN A 289 -12.50 -11.52 2.74
N LYS A 290 -12.87 -11.63 1.45
CA LYS A 290 -11.95 -11.67 0.33
C LYS A 290 -12.54 -10.88 -0.85
N PHE A 291 -11.71 -10.11 -1.55
CA PHE A 291 -12.11 -9.43 -2.78
C PHE A 291 -12.70 -10.44 -3.80
N SER A 292 -13.77 -10.02 -4.46
CA SER A 292 -14.41 -10.78 -5.54
C SER A 292 -14.86 -9.82 -6.64
N THR A 293 -14.40 -10.02 -7.85
CA THR A 293 -14.77 -9.20 -9.01
C THR A 293 -16.26 -9.30 -9.33
N SER A 294 -16.82 -10.51 -9.28
CA SER A 294 -18.23 -10.77 -9.58
C SER A 294 -19.21 -10.21 -8.52
N GLN A 295 -18.75 -10.04 -7.27
CA GLN A 295 -19.59 -9.56 -6.18
C GLN A 295 -19.41 -8.07 -5.88
N PHE A 296 -18.36 -7.43 -6.38
CA PHE A 296 -17.99 -6.07 -6.01
C PHE A 296 -19.14 -5.07 -6.20
N TRP A 297 -19.71 -4.99 -7.39
CA TRP A 297 -20.79 -4.06 -7.67
C TRP A 297 -22.12 -4.46 -7.04
N ASN A 298 -22.37 -5.77 -6.86
CA ASN A 298 -23.53 -6.26 -6.11
C ASN A 298 -23.47 -5.85 -4.65
N ASP A 299 -22.29 -5.96 -4.01
CA ASP A 299 -22.07 -5.47 -2.65
C ASP A 299 -22.24 -3.94 -2.58
N CYS A 300 -21.69 -3.20 -3.56
CA CYS A 300 -21.85 -1.74 -3.62
C CYS A 300 -23.31 -1.30 -3.67
N ARG A 301 -24.14 -2.00 -4.44
CA ARG A 301 -25.59 -1.75 -4.51
C ARG A 301 -26.30 -2.17 -3.22
N LYS A 302 -26.04 -3.40 -2.75
CA LYS A 302 -26.65 -3.99 -1.55
C LYS A 302 -26.49 -3.11 -0.31
N TYR A 303 -25.28 -2.58 -0.11
CA TYR A 303 -24.94 -1.81 1.08
C TYR A 303 -24.98 -0.29 0.87
N ASN A 304 -25.47 0.19 -0.28
CA ASN A 304 -25.47 1.61 -0.64
C ASN A 304 -24.08 2.26 -0.45
N VAL A 305 -23.03 1.60 -0.95
CA VAL A 305 -21.66 2.06 -0.84
C VAL A 305 -21.49 3.40 -1.56
N THR A 306 -20.88 4.37 -0.87
CA THR A 306 -20.61 5.71 -1.42
C THR A 306 -19.11 5.91 -1.73
N ALA A 307 -18.27 5.14 -1.08
CA ALA A 307 -16.82 5.16 -1.28
C ALA A 307 -16.24 3.74 -1.18
N PHE A 308 -15.13 3.48 -1.86
CA PHE A 308 -14.41 2.21 -1.70
C PHE A 308 -12.90 2.40 -1.69
N GLN A 309 -12.20 1.41 -1.13
CA GLN A 309 -10.75 1.30 -1.21
C GLN A 309 -10.34 0.41 -2.37
N TYR A 310 -9.23 0.77 -3.02
CA TYR A 310 -8.66 -0.02 -4.10
C TYR A 310 -7.14 -0.10 -4.04
N ILE A 311 -6.61 -1.07 -4.77
CA ILE A 311 -5.27 -1.09 -5.34
C ILE A 311 -5.46 -1.14 -6.86
N GLY A 312 -4.54 -0.59 -7.66
CA GLY A 312 -4.69 -0.48 -9.11
C GLY A 312 -5.13 -1.77 -9.79
N GLU A 313 -4.64 -2.93 -9.34
CA GLU A 313 -5.03 -4.25 -9.83
C GLU A 313 -6.53 -4.56 -9.62
N ILE A 314 -7.13 -4.12 -8.52
CA ILE A 314 -8.57 -4.30 -8.31
C ILE A 314 -9.38 -3.60 -9.39
N LEU A 315 -9.02 -2.34 -9.73
CA LEU A 315 -9.72 -1.60 -10.76
C LEU A 315 -9.49 -2.22 -12.14
N ARG A 316 -8.31 -2.74 -12.43
CA ARG A 316 -8.03 -3.49 -13.64
C ARG A 316 -8.89 -4.76 -13.74
N TYR A 317 -8.99 -5.54 -12.68
CA TYR A 317 -9.86 -6.72 -12.66
C TYR A 317 -11.33 -6.36 -12.90
N LEU A 318 -11.81 -5.26 -12.34
CA LEU A 318 -13.18 -4.79 -12.58
C LEU A 318 -13.39 -4.33 -14.03
N CYS A 319 -12.41 -3.67 -14.64
CA CYS A 319 -12.45 -3.30 -16.07
C CYS A 319 -12.49 -4.53 -16.98
N ASN A 320 -11.79 -5.61 -16.61
CA ASN A 320 -11.75 -6.84 -17.42
C ASN A 320 -12.99 -7.73 -17.29
N THR A 321 -13.94 -7.43 -16.39
CA THR A 321 -15.21 -8.17 -16.33
C THR A 321 -16.08 -7.89 -17.54
N PRO A 322 -16.97 -8.80 -17.97
CA PRO A 322 -17.95 -8.51 -19.01
C PRO A 322 -18.77 -7.26 -18.70
N LYS A 323 -19.02 -6.41 -19.71
CA LYS A 323 -19.85 -5.20 -19.55
C LYS A 323 -21.30 -5.60 -19.25
N GLN A 324 -21.94 -4.85 -18.35
CA GLN A 324 -23.34 -5.04 -17.97
C GLN A 324 -24.10 -3.72 -18.09
N ASP A 325 -25.39 -3.79 -18.37
CA ASP A 325 -26.25 -2.61 -18.52
C ASP A 325 -26.33 -1.77 -17.23
N ASN A 326 -26.12 -2.42 -16.08
CA ASN A 326 -26.16 -1.81 -14.75
C ASN A 326 -24.77 -1.42 -14.20
N ASP A 327 -23.73 -1.35 -15.03
CA ASP A 327 -22.37 -0.97 -14.59
C ASP A 327 -22.34 0.40 -13.88
N LYS A 328 -23.28 1.31 -14.21
CA LYS A 328 -23.40 2.65 -13.61
C LYS A 328 -24.50 2.77 -12.55
N ASP A 329 -25.20 1.67 -12.26
CA ASP A 329 -26.28 1.67 -11.26
C ASP A 329 -25.70 1.43 -9.86
N HIS A 330 -25.15 2.48 -9.27
CA HIS A 330 -24.60 2.51 -7.91
C HIS A 330 -24.44 3.93 -7.38
N HIS A 331 -24.25 4.08 -6.07
CA HIS A 331 -24.07 5.38 -5.41
C HIS A 331 -22.62 5.75 -5.12
N VAL A 332 -21.66 5.00 -5.67
CA VAL A 332 -20.24 5.23 -5.45
C VAL A 332 -19.81 6.55 -6.10
N ARG A 333 -19.26 7.46 -5.29
CA ARG A 333 -18.77 8.79 -5.72
C ARG A 333 -17.24 8.95 -5.57
N LEU A 334 -16.61 8.08 -4.78
CA LEU A 334 -15.20 8.21 -4.38
C LEU A 334 -14.51 6.85 -4.34
N ALA A 335 -13.31 6.77 -4.88
CA ALA A 335 -12.41 5.66 -4.71
C ALA A 335 -11.08 6.16 -4.13
N VAL A 336 -10.55 5.50 -3.09
CA VAL A 336 -9.32 5.88 -2.41
C VAL A 336 -8.34 4.72 -2.48
N GLY A 337 -7.20 4.93 -3.12
CA GLY A 337 -6.23 3.85 -3.28
C GLY A 337 -4.92 4.28 -3.91
N ASN A 338 -4.16 3.33 -4.38
CA ASN A 338 -2.85 3.56 -4.96
C ASN A 338 -2.51 2.53 -6.05
N GLY A 339 -1.53 2.87 -6.89
CA GLY A 339 -0.99 1.97 -7.91
C GLY A 339 -1.86 1.86 -9.16
N LEU A 340 -2.67 2.89 -9.46
CA LEU A 340 -3.56 2.89 -10.63
C LEU A 340 -2.84 3.40 -11.88
N ARG A 341 -2.81 2.58 -12.91
CA ARG A 341 -2.30 2.94 -14.24
C ARG A 341 -3.20 3.98 -14.92
N PRO A 342 -2.63 4.93 -15.68
CA PRO A 342 -3.40 5.99 -16.34
C PRO A 342 -4.43 5.50 -17.36
N ASP A 343 -4.15 4.41 -18.09
CA ASP A 343 -5.05 3.77 -19.04
C ASP A 343 -6.27 3.16 -18.34
N ILE A 344 -6.02 2.36 -17.31
CA ILE A 344 -7.07 1.74 -16.49
C ILE A 344 -7.93 2.81 -15.80
N TRP A 345 -7.30 3.92 -15.33
CA TRP A 345 -8.04 5.03 -14.75
C TRP A 345 -9.08 5.61 -15.72
N LYS A 346 -8.67 5.88 -16.95
CA LYS A 346 -9.58 6.40 -18.00
C LYS A 346 -10.69 5.41 -18.32
N GLU A 347 -10.34 4.14 -18.49
CA GLU A 347 -11.30 3.08 -18.79
C GLU A 347 -12.32 2.93 -17.66
N PHE A 348 -11.85 2.91 -16.40
CA PHE A 348 -12.69 2.74 -15.23
C PHE A 348 -13.76 3.84 -15.11
N ILE A 349 -13.39 5.12 -15.20
CA ILE A 349 -14.34 6.22 -15.12
C ILE A 349 -15.30 6.27 -16.32
N ASN A 350 -14.86 5.89 -17.51
CA ASN A 350 -15.72 5.81 -18.67
C ASN A 350 -16.78 4.72 -18.53
N ARG A 351 -16.40 3.56 -17.99
CA ARG A 351 -17.29 2.43 -17.82
C ARG A 351 -18.23 2.59 -16.64
N PHE A 352 -17.72 2.91 -15.46
CA PHE A 352 -18.48 2.90 -14.21
C PHE A 352 -18.98 4.28 -13.76
N GLY A 353 -18.68 5.35 -14.49
CA GLY A 353 -19.17 6.71 -14.21
C GLY A 353 -18.13 7.64 -13.58
N ASP A 354 -18.53 8.90 -13.32
CA ASP A 354 -17.65 9.95 -12.76
C ASP A 354 -17.34 9.71 -11.27
N ILE A 355 -16.64 8.63 -10.98
CA ILE A 355 -16.12 8.33 -9.66
C ILE A 355 -14.83 9.13 -9.44
N HIS A 356 -14.78 9.91 -8.34
CA HIS A 356 -13.56 10.62 -7.97
C HIS A 356 -12.48 9.63 -7.51
N ILE A 357 -11.49 9.39 -8.34
CA ILE A 357 -10.31 8.59 -7.98
C ILE A 357 -9.35 9.47 -7.18
N CYS A 358 -9.19 9.14 -5.91
CA CYS A 358 -8.25 9.79 -5.01
C CYS A 358 -7.00 8.91 -4.84
N GLU A 359 -6.11 8.99 -5.83
CA GLU A 359 -4.84 8.28 -5.83
C GLU A 359 -3.92 8.86 -4.76
N PHE A 360 -3.21 8.01 -4.02
CA PHE A 360 -2.23 8.44 -3.04
C PHE A 360 -0.92 7.65 -3.14
N TYR A 361 0.15 8.22 -2.62
CA TYR A 361 1.42 7.53 -2.39
C TYR A 361 1.71 7.50 -0.89
N ALA A 362 2.04 6.33 -0.35
CA ALA A 362 2.54 6.16 1.01
C ALA A 362 3.30 4.83 1.13
N ALA A 363 4.31 4.79 2.00
CA ALA A 363 4.94 3.54 2.44
C ALA A 363 4.50 3.21 3.86
N THR A 364 4.32 1.92 4.19
CA THR A 364 3.85 1.47 5.51
C THR A 364 4.75 1.99 6.63
N GLU A 365 6.07 1.83 6.50
CA GLU A 365 7.10 2.32 7.43
C GLU A 365 7.43 3.80 7.24
N GLY A 366 7.11 4.37 6.07
CA GLY A 366 7.55 5.70 5.65
C GLY A 366 6.95 6.84 6.46
N ASN A 367 7.58 8.00 6.39
CA ASN A 367 7.17 9.21 7.08
C ASN A 367 6.64 10.31 6.14
N SER A 368 6.43 10.00 4.86
CA SER A 368 5.82 10.87 3.85
C SER A 368 4.60 10.24 3.20
N PHE A 369 3.69 11.08 2.74
CA PHE A 369 2.59 10.68 1.86
C PHE A 369 2.23 11.80 0.91
N PHE A 370 1.70 11.45 -0.26
CA PHE A 370 1.13 12.38 -1.23
C PHE A 370 -0.30 11.97 -1.54
N LEU A 371 -1.12 12.94 -1.92
CA LEU A 371 -2.52 12.74 -2.26
C LEU A 371 -2.86 13.53 -3.53
N ASN A 372 -3.51 12.89 -4.47
CA ASN A 372 -4.02 13.54 -5.67
C ASN A 372 -5.39 14.17 -5.41
N TYR A 373 -5.37 15.42 -4.96
CA TYR A 373 -6.59 16.20 -4.70
C TYR A 373 -7.09 16.99 -5.92
N THR A 374 -6.42 16.83 -7.07
CA THR A 374 -6.68 17.61 -8.28
C THR A 374 -7.33 16.81 -9.41
N ARG A 375 -7.52 15.51 -9.27
CA ARG A 375 -7.98 14.56 -10.28
C ARG A 375 -7.05 14.45 -11.52
N LYS A 376 -5.76 14.79 -11.38
CA LYS A 376 -4.79 14.63 -12.46
C LYS A 376 -4.51 13.15 -12.68
N ILE A 377 -4.90 12.62 -13.82
CA ILE A 377 -4.70 11.19 -14.17
C ILE A 377 -3.21 10.83 -14.13
N GLY A 378 -2.90 9.72 -13.47
CA GLY A 378 -1.55 9.18 -13.30
C GLY A 378 -0.71 9.84 -12.20
N ALA A 379 -1.10 11.01 -11.67
CA ALA A 379 -0.37 11.64 -10.59
C ALA A 379 -0.76 11.03 -9.23
N VAL A 380 0.22 10.81 -8.36
CA VAL A 380 0.02 10.36 -6.96
C VAL A 380 -0.10 11.51 -5.97
N GLY A 381 0.11 12.74 -6.44
CA GLY A 381 0.01 13.93 -5.62
C GLY A 381 0.49 15.19 -6.33
N ARG A 382 0.61 16.26 -5.56
CA ARG A 382 1.12 17.53 -6.05
C ARG A 382 2.07 18.16 -5.03
N SER A 383 3.24 18.60 -5.50
CA SER A 383 4.23 19.33 -4.73
C SER A 383 3.93 20.83 -4.79
N ASN A 384 3.71 21.45 -3.63
CA ASN A 384 3.67 22.91 -3.51
C ASN A 384 4.58 23.37 -2.36
N SER A 385 5.04 24.62 -2.41
CA SER A 385 6.01 25.17 -1.47
C SER A 385 5.52 25.18 -0.02
N LEU A 386 4.22 25.36 0.20
CA LEU A 386 3.62 25.40 1.53
C LEU A 386 3.62 24.00 2.19
N LEU A 387 3.22 22.98 1.45
CA LEU A 387 3.23 21.59 1.95
C LEU A 387 4.66 21.07 2.17
N ARG A 388 5.61 21.45 1.29
CA ARG A 388 7.03 21.08 1.47
C ARG A 388 7.64 21.67 2.74
N ARG A 389 7.19 22.85 3.20
CA ARG A 389 7.61 23.42 4.48
C ARG A 389 7.10 22.64 5.68
N LEU A 390 5.87 22.09 5.60
CA LEU A 390 5.29 21.28 6.67
C LEU A 390 5.92 19.88 6.73
N ARG A 391 6.20 19.28 5.58
CA ARG A 391 6.78 17.95 5.45
C ARG A 391 7.85 17.96 4.37
N PRO A 392 9.10 18.24 4.74
CA PRO A 392 10.21 18.33 3.80
C PRO A 392 10.51 16.97 3.17
N PHE A 393 10.53 16.95 1.84
CA PHE A 393 10.99 15.82 1.03
C PHE A 393 11.79 16.35 -0.16
N GLU A 394 12.64 15.51 -0.73
CA GLU A 394 13.42 15.83 -1.91
C GLU A 394 13.47 14.62 -2.86
N LEU A 395 13.71 14.91 -4.14
CA LEU A 395 14.10 13.91 -5.12
C LEU A 395 15.59 14.09 -5.41
N ILE A 396 16.36 13.03 -5.21
CA ILE A 396 17.82 13.04 -5.41
C ILE A 396 18.22 12.07 -6.52
N ARG A 397 19.31 12.38 -7.20
CA ARG A 397 19.89 11.49 -8.20
C ARG A 397 20.41 10.22 -7.53
N TYR A 398 20.10 9.08 -8.14
CA TYR A 398 20.48 7.77 -7.63
C TYR A 398 21.28 7.01 -8.68
N ASP A 399 22.41 6.47 -8.28
CA ASP A 399 23.25 5.61 -9.12
C ASP A 399 22.84 4.16 -8.86
N ILE A 400 22.14 3.57 -9.83
CA ILE A 400 21.61 2.20 -9.71
C ILE A 400 22.74 1.16 -9.76
N GLU A 401 23.87 1.45 -10.44
CA GLU A 401 25.01 0.52 -10.50
C GLU A 401 25.71 0.38 -9.15
N LYS A 402 25.91 1.52 -8.49
CA LYS A 402 26.57 1.55 -7.18
C LYS A 402 25.60 1.30 -6.03
N ASP A 403 24.29 1.23 -6.33
CA ASP A 403 23.20 1.13 -5.33
C ASP A 403 23.28 2.24 -4.25
N GLU A 404 23.64 3.48 -4.67
CA GLU A 404 23.82 4.61 -3.75
C GLU A 404 23.36 5.95 -4.35
N PRO A 405 23.00 6.96 -3.51
CA PRO A 405 22.76 8.32 -3.97
C PRO A 405 24.00 8.96 -4.58
N ALA A 406 23.84 9.63 -5.74
CA ALA A 406 24.90 10.42 -6.33
C ALA A 406 25.23 11.65 -5.46
N ARG A 407 26.53 11.89 -5.25
CA ARG A 407 27.05 13.00 -4.44
C ARG A 407 27.93 13.92 -5.27
N ASP A 408 27.89 15.21 -4.94
CA ASP A 408 28.77 16.22 -5.51
C ASP A 408 30.19 16.19 -4.87
N ALA A 409 31.11 17.06 -5.33
CA ALA A 409 32.46 17.16 -4.81
C ALA A 409 32.52 17.56 -3.32
N ALA A 410 31.48 18.16 -2.76
CA ALA A 410 31.38 18.50 -1.34
C ALA A 410 30.78 17.35 -0.51
N GLY A 411 30.44 16.23 -1.14
CA GLY A 411 29.82 15.07 -0.49
C GLY A 411 28.32 15.18 -0.26
N HIS A 412 27.64 16.20 -0.80
CA HIS A 412 26.20 16.37 -0.69
C HIS A 412 25.47 15.60 -1.80
N CYS A 413 24.27 15.10 -1.49
CA CYS A 413 23.43 14.45 -2.49
C CYS A 413 22.94 15.46 -3.54
N VAL A 414 22.95 15.05 -4.81
CA VAL A 414 22.53 15.88 -5.94
C VAL A 414 21.02 15.81 -6.12
N ARG A 415 20.33 16.96 -6.06
CA ARG A 415 18.89 17.05 -6.39
C ARG A 415 18.68 16.86 -7.88
N VAL A 416 17.55 16.26 -8.25
CA VAL A 416 17.12 16.20 -9.66
C VAL A 416 16.34 17.46 -10.04
N ALA A 417 16.34 17.82 -11.32
CA ALA A 417 15.52 18.89 -11.85
C ALA A 417 14.06 18.44 -12.04
N ARG A 418 13.15 19.38 -12.28
CA ARG A 418 11.77 19.05 -12.66
C ARG A 418 11.75 18.33 -14.01
N GLY A 419 10.97 17.26 -14.10
CA GLY A 419 10.93 16.37 -15.25
C GLY A 419 11.94 15.22 -15.19
N GLU A 420 12.91 15.27 -14.27
CA GLU A 420 13.84 14.17 -14.05
C GLU A 420 13.34 13.20 -12.96
N THR A 421 13.63 11.93 -13.15
CA THR A 421 13.36 10.87 -12.16
C THR A 421 14.43 10.87 -11.08
N GLY A 422 13.99 10.77 -9.82
CA GLY A 422 14.92 10.70 -8.68
C GLY A 422 14.37 9.88 -7.53
N LEU A 423 15.27 9.46 -6.66
CA LEU A 423 14.94 8.77 -5.41
C LEU A 423 14.23 9.73 -4.46
N LEU A 424 13.03 9.34 -4.03
CA LEU A 424 12.31 10.08 -3.00
C LEU A 424 12.98 9.85 -1.63
N ILE A 425 13.34 10.95 -0.99
CA ILE A 425 13.78 10.97 0.41
C ILE A 425 12.95 11.94 1.22
N SER A 426 12.70 11.62 2.48
CA SER A 426 11.88 12.45 3.37
C SER A 426 12.63 12.74 4.67
N LYS A 427 12.68 14.02 5.06
CA LYS A 427 13.43 14.44 6.26
C LYS A 427 12.85 13.82 7.52
N ILE A 428 13.71 13.20 8.33
CA ILE A 428 13.35 12.67 9.64
C ILE A 428 13.53 13.80 10.67
N THR A 429 12.44 14.10 11.38
CA THR A 429 12.41 15.14 12.41
C THR A 429 11.63 14.66 13.64
N MET A 430 11.65 15.42 14.71
CA MET A 430 10.83 15.13 15.90
C MET A 430 9.32 15.07 15.60
N THR A 431 8.84 15.88 14.64
CA THR A 431 7.44 15.93 14.23
C THR A 431 7.12 14.99 13.06
N ASN A 432 8.14 14.45 12.40
CA ASN A 432 8.01 13.51 11.28
C ASN A 432 9.00 12.34 11.44
N PRO A 433 8.84 11.50 12.48
CA PRO A 433 9.79 10.44 12.82
C PRO A 433 9.69 9.27 11.84
N PHE A 434 10.78 8.51 11.76
CA PHE A 434 10.85 7.17 11.19
C PHE A 434 11.10 6.17 12.32
N ALA A 435 10.14 5.29 12.58
CA ALA A 435 10.19 4.37 13.71
C ALA A 435 10.98 3.08 13.44
N GLY A 436 11.25 2.78 12.16
CA GLY A 436 12.03 1.60 11.75
C GLY A 436 11.27 0.28 11.80
N TYR A 437 12.04 -0.80 11.91
CA TYR A 437 11.56 -2.17 11.94
C TYR A 437 11.83 -2.80 13.30
N ALA A 438 10.87 -3.59 13.80
CA ALA A 438 11.04 -4.31 15.05
C ALA A 438 12.04 -5.47 14.89
N GLY A 439 12.92 -5.61 15.88
CA GLY A 439 13.87 -6.71 15.95
C GLY A 439 15.06 -6.65 14.96
N ASP A 440 15.15 -5.60 14.13
CA ASP A 440 16.20 -5.49 13.12
C ASP A 440 16.67 -4.04 12.92
N GLU A 441 17.64 -3.64 13.75
CA GLU A 441 18.25 -2.29 13.65
C GLU A 441 19.09 -2.14 12.36
N SER A 442 19.72 -3.20 11.86
CA SER A 442 20.49 -3.16 10.62
C SER A 442 19.63 -2.76 9.43
N GLN A 443 18.42 -3.34 9.31
CA GLN A 443 17.47 -2.97 8.26
C GLN A 443 16.90 -1.57 8.45
N THR A 444 16.76 -1.13 9.71
CA THR A 444 16.35 0.23 10.03
C THR A 444 17.42 1.24 9.57
N GLU A 445 18.69 0.98 9.86
CA GLU A 445 19.80 1.86 9.44
C GLU A 445 19.97 1.92 7.92
N LYS A 446 19.76 0.82 7.18
CA LYS A 446 19.77 0.83 5.71
C LYS A 446 18.74 1.80 5.09
N LYS A 447 17.69 2.14 5.82
CA LYS A 447 16.68 3.11 5.40
C LYS A 447 16.98 4.55 5.83
N ARG A 448 18.07 4.79 6.56
CA ARG A 448 18.48 6.12 7.01
C ARG A 448 19.63 6.66 6.16
N LEU A 449 19.41 7.78 5.49
CA LEU A 449 20.46 8.53 4.80
C LEU A 449 20.95 9.69 5.67
N ARG A 450 22.25 9.73 5.92
CA ARG A 450 22.90 10.75 6.75
C ARG A 450 23.70 11.72 5.89
N ASN A 451 23.84 12.97 6.36
CA ASN A 451 24.63 14.01 5.70
C ASN A 451 24.23 14.17 4.23
N VAL A 452 22.93 14.34 3.99
CA VAL A 452 22.36 14.42 2.65
C VAL A 452 22.66 15.78 2.01
N PHE A 453 22.32 16.87 2.69
CA PHE A 453 22.59 18.25 2.23
C PHE A 453 23.36 19.08 3.25
N GLU A 454 23.33 18.66 4.52
CA GLU A 454 23.98 19.34 5.63
C GLU A 454 24.57 18.30 6.59
N LYS A 455 25.65 18.65 7.27
CA LYS A 455 26.24 17.76 8.29
C LYS A 455 25.24 17.52 9.43
N GLY A 456 24.92 16.24 9.68
CA GLY A 456 24.01 15.81 10.76
C GLY A 456 22.54 15.73 10.34
N ASP A 457 22.16 16.10 9.14
CA ASP A 457 20.80 15.88 8.66
C ASP A 457 20.51 14.38 8.47
N LEU A 458 19.23 14.01 8.57
CA LEU A 458 18.79 12.64 8.49
C LEU A 458 17.52 12.52 7.66
N TYR A 459 17.55 11.61 6.68
CA TYR A 459 16.44 11.36 5.77
C TYR A 459 16.08 9.88 5.73
N PHE A 460 14.81 9.62 5.53
CA PHE A 460 14.29 8.29 5.22
C PHE A 460 14.44 8.02 3.72
N ASN A 461 15.10 6.92 3.38
CA ASN A 461 15.22 6.39 2.02
C ASN A 461 13.99 5.53 1.72
N THR A 462 13.12 6.01 0.85
CA THR A 462 11.91 5.27 0.48
C THR A 462 12.23 4.02 -0.36
N GLY A 463 13.25 4.09 -1.20
CA GLY A 463 13.55 3.09 -2.23
C GLY A 463 12.67 3.24 -3.47
N ASP A 464 11.87 4.32 -3.55
CA ASP A 464 10.95 4.58 -4.66
C ASP A 464 11.47 5.76 -5.52
N LEU A 465 11.40 5.59 -6.83
CA LEU A 465 11.76 6.59 -7.83
C LEU A 465 10.50 7.35 -8.25
N LEU A 466 10.53 8.68 -8.14
CA LEU A 466 9.44 9.56 -8.52
C LEU A 466 9.94 10.68 -9.44
N MET A 467 9.02 11.31 -10.14
CA MET A 467 9.25 12.50 -10.96
C MET A 467 8.28 13.61 -10.56
N ILE A 468 8.74 14.85 -10.59
CA ILE A 468 7.89 16.04 -10.42
C ILE A 468 7.90 16.81 -11.73
N ASP A 469 6.75 16.97 -12.37
CA ASP A 469 6.62 17.70 -13.63
C ASP A 469 6.75 19.23 -13.45
N GLN A 470 6.74 19.96 -14.56
CA GLN A 470 6.84 21.43 -14.56
C GLN A 470 5.69 22.11 -13.82
N GLN A 471 4.52 21.46 -13.75
CA GLN A 471 3.35 21.97 -13.03
C GLN A 471 3.34 21.57 -11.55
N GLY A 472 4.29 20.75 -11.08
CA GLY A 472 4.41 20.28 -9.70
C GLY A 472 3.62 19.00 -9.39
N PHE A 473 3.11 18.30 -10.40
CA PHE A 473 2.53 16.98 -10.18
C PHE A 473 3.59 15.93 -9.94
N ILE A 474 3.29 15.01 -9.02
CA ILE A 474 4.19 13.94 -8.61
C ILE A 474 3.71 12.65 -9.25
N PHE A 475 4.61 11.98 -9.97
CA PHE A 475 4.37 10.70 -10.62
C PHE A 475 5.28 9.63 -10.03
N PHE A 476 4.72 8.48 -9.69
CA PHE A 476 5.51 7.30 -9.35
C PHE A 476 6.12 6.74 -10.64
N GLN A 477 7.40 6.41 -10.60
CA GLN A 477 8.11 5.86 -11.76
C GLN A 477 8.39 4.36 -11.57
N ASP A 478 9.15 4.01 -10.53
CA ASP A 478 9.47 2.61 -10.23
C ASP A 478 10.05 2.47 -8.82
N ARG A 479 10.44 1.26 -8.45
CA ARG A 479 11.25 0.98 -7.26
C ARG A 479 12.69 0.71 -7.66
N ILE A 480 13.63 1.14 -6.83
CA ILE A 480 15.06 0.87 -7.07
C ILE A 480 15.30 -0.64 -7.25
N GLY A 481 14.70 -1.49 -6.41
CA GLY A 481 14.89 -2.95 -6.49
C GLY A 481 14.23 -3.63 -7.71
N ASP A 482 13.29 -2.95 -8.39
CA ASP A 482 12.60 -3.46 -9.56
C ASP A 482 13.23 -2.90 -10.87
N THR A 483 13.74 -1.67 -10.84
CA THR A 483 14.47 -1.06 -11.97
C THR A 483 15.71 -1.87 -12.31
N PHE A 484 15.96 -2.09 -13.57
CA PHE A 484 17.18 -2.75 -14.04
C PHE A 484 17.96 -1.87 -15.02
N ARG A 485 19.23 -2.19 -15.23
CA ARG A 485 20.10 -1.45 -16.14
C ARG A 485 20.55 -2.34 -17.29
N TRP A 486 20.46 -1.80 -18.50
CA TRP A 486 20.91 -2.45 -19.72
C TRP A 486 21.60 -1.46 -20.65
N LYS A 487 22.79 -1.81 -21.14
CA LYS A 487 23.59 -0.96 -22.05
C LYS A 487 23.84 0.46 -21.53
N GLY A 488 24.05 0.60 -20.21
CA GLY A 488 24.29 1.89 -19.60
C GLY A 488 23.04 2.70 -19.27
N GLU A 489 21.84 2.24 -19.65
CA GLU A 489 20.56 2.92 -19.45
C GLU A 489 19.69 2.25 -18.38
N ASN A 490 19.02 3.05 -17.58
CA ASN A 490 18.09 2.56 -16.56
C ASN A 490 16.73 2.31 -17.18
N VAL A 491 16.13 1.16 -16.90
CA VAL A 491 14.83 0.75 -17.40
C VAL A 491 13.86 0.60 -16.23
N ALA A 492 12.81 1.42 -16.22
CA ALA A 492 11.72 1.32 -15.26
C ALA A 492 10.77 0.19 -15.69
N THR A 493 10.58 -0.79 -14.81
CA THR A 493 9.74 -1.96 -15.13
C THR A 493 8.29 -1.60 -15.32
N THR A 494 7.81 -0.56 -14.62
CA THR A 494 6.44 -0.06 -14.75
C THR A 494 6.18 0.57 -16.12
N GLU A 495 7.13 1.36 -16.66
CA GLU A 495 7.01 1.96 -17.99
C GLU A 495 6.86 0.87 -19.07
N VAL A 496 7.72 -0.14 -19.01
CA VAL A 496 7.68 -1.25 -19.98
C VAL A 496 6.40 -2.07 -19.83
N ALA A 497 5.98 -2.35 -18.58
CA ALA A 497 4.74 -3.09 -18.33
C ALA A 497 3.51 -2.35 -18.84
N ASP A 498 3.47 -1.02 -18.68
CA ASP A 498 2.38 -0.19 -19.20
C ASP A 498 2.28 -0.26 -20.72
N ILE A 499 3.40 -0.14 -21.42
CA ILE A 499 3.43 -0.21 -22.89
C ILE A 499 3.04 -1.62 -23.40
N VAL A 500 3.60 -2.68 -22.82
CA VAL A 500 3.25 -4.06 -23.16
C VAL A 500 1.78 -4.35 -22.90
N GLY A 501 1.26 -3.89 -21.77
CA GLY A 501 -0.13 -4.07 -21.35
C GLY A 501 -1.17 -3.33 -22.22
N MET A 502 -0.75 -2.36 -23.05
CA MET A 502 -1.63 -1.72 -24.04
C MET A 502 -1.94 -2.64 -25.25
N THR A 503 -1.24 -3.75 -25.40
CA THR A 503 -1.47 -4.70 -26.48
C THR A 503 -2.78 -5.45 -26.22
N ASP A 504 -3.67 -5.48 -27.20
CA ASP A 504 -5.08 -5.90 -27.04
C ASP A 504 -5.28 -7.34 -26.59
N PHE A 505 -4.38 -8.27 -26.95
CA PHE A 505 -4.44 -9.68 -26.56
C PHE A 505 -3.82 -9.95 -25.16
N ILE A 506 -3.16 -8.95 -24.53
CA ILE A 506 -2.51 -9.11 -23.22
C ILE A 506 -3.46 -8.70 -22.09
N GLU A 507 -3.68 -9.61 -21.14
CA GLU A 507 -4.43 -9.33 -19.90
C GLU A 507 -3.55 -8.74 -18.83
N GLU A 508 -2.37 -9.33 -18.59
CA GLU A 508 -1.40 -8.89 -17.58
C GLU A 508 0.03 -8.91 -18.12
N ALA A 509 0.85 -7.98 -17.65
CA ALA A 509 2.28 -7.93 -17.93
C ALA A 509 3.07 -7.68 -16.63
N ASN A 510 4.08 -8.52 -16.37
CA ASN A 510 5.02 -8.39 -15.26
C ASN A 510 6.45 -8.32 -15.79
N VAL A 511 7.06 -7.14 -15.72
CA VAL A 511 8.39 -6.87 -16.30
C VAL A 511 9.47 -6.95 -15.23
N TYR A 512 10.60 -7.56 -15.58
CA TYR A 512 11.77 -7.72 -14.72
C TYR A 512 13.05 -7.81 -15.53
N GLY A 513 14.18 -7.54 -14.89
CA GLY A 513 15.50 -7.66 -15.52
C GLY A 513 16.16 -9.00 -15.19
N VAL A 514 16.61 -9.75 -16.22
CA VAL A 514 17.33 -11.01 -16.06
C VAL A 514 18.80 -10.85 -16.42
N PRO A 515 19.75 -11.45 -15.64
CA PRO A 515 21.16 -11.44 -16.01
C PRO A 515 21.39 -12.31 -17.25
N VAL A 516 22.24 -11.83 -18.14
CA VAL A 516 22.71 -12.61 -19.30
C VAL A 516 24.19 -12.91 -19.09
N PRO A 517 24.62 -14.18 -19.15
CA PRO A 517 26.03 -14.54 -18.99
C PRO A 517 26.93 -13.73 -19.90
N ASN A 518 28.06 -13.27 -19.36
CA ASN A 518 29.05 -12.48 -20.07
C ASN A 518 28.60 -11.10 -20.60
N HIS A 519 27.51 -10.54 -20.06
CA HIS A 519 27.05 -9.18 -20.31
C HIS A 519 26.94 -8.43 -18.98
N GLU A 520 27.22 -7.13 -19.00
CA GLU A 520 26.99 -6.26 -17.84
C GLU A 520 25.53 -5.84 -17.78
N GLY A 521 25.01 -5.75 -16.56
CA GLY A 521 23.64 -5.36 -16.30
C GLY A 521 22.63 -6.52 -16.42
N ARG A 522 21.38 -6.14 -16.61
CA ARG A 522 20.24 -7.07 -16.77
C ARG A 522 19.42 -6.66 -17.98
N ILE A 523 18.99 -7.62 -18.75
CA ILE A 523 18.15 -7.39 -19.93
C ILE A 523 16.66 -7.54 -19.58
N GLY A 524 15.81 -6.78 -20.24
CA GLY A 524 14.37 -6.83 -19.99
C GLY A 524 13.74 -8.16 -20.42
N MET A 525 12.97 -8.74 -19.51
CA MET A 525 12.08 -9.86 -19.74
C MET A 525 10.68 -9.52 -19.23
N VAL A 526 9.65 -9.98 -19.92
CA VAL A 526 8.27 -9.80 -19.51
C VAL A 526 7.56 -11.13 -19.43
N SER A 527 6.89 -11.38 -18.31
CA SER A 527 5.91 -12.45 -18.18
C SER A 527 4.53 -11.87 -18.48
N ILE A 528 3.80 -12.48 -19.40
CA ILE A 528 2.47 -12.04 -19.83
C ILE A 528 1.44 -13.14 -19.60
N LYS A 529 0.22 -12.69 -19.27
CA LYS A 529 -0.99 -13.51 -19.31
C LYS A 529 -1.83 -13.04 -20.48
N LEU A 530 -2.29 -13.97 -21.29
CA LEU A 530 -3.17 -13.67 -22.42
C LEU A 530 -4.63 -13.53 -21.97
N LYS A 531 -5.41 -12.74 -22.70
CA LYS A 531 -6.87 -12.70 -22.51
C LYS A 531 -7.48 -14.02 -22.94
N GLU A 532 -8.61 -14.36 -22.35
CA GLU A 532 -9.33 -15.59 -22.65
C GLU A 532 -9.70 -15.66 -24.15
N GLY A 533 -9.34 -16.76 -24.81
CA GLY A 533 -9.57 -16.97 -26.22
C GLY A 533 -8.57 -16.30 -27.17
N GLU A 534 -7.63 -15.52 -26.65
CA GLU A 534 -6.60 -14.86 -27.46
C GLU A 534 -5.33 -15.73 -27.59
N SER A 535 -4.58 -15.52 -28.67
CA SER A 535 -3.28 -16.15 -28.91
C SER A 535 -2.16 -15.10 -28.98
N PHE A 536 -0.93 -15.52 -28.69
CA PHE A 536 0.22 -14.63 -28.72
C PHE A 536 0.56 -14.23 -30.18
N ASP A 537 0.62 -12.93 -30.42
CA ASP A 537 1.01 -12.33 -31.69
C ASP A 537 2.34 -11.57 -31.52
N GLY A 538 3.43 -12.21 -31.97
CA GLY A 538 4.79 -11.66 -31.83
C GLY A 538 5.06 -10.46 -32.73
N ASP A 539 4.38 -10.34 -33.90
CA ASP A 539 4.54 -9.21 -34.83
C ASP A 539 3.88 -7.95 -34.23
N LYS A 540 2.69 -8.13 -33.64
CA LYS A 540 1.93 -7.06 -33.01
C LYS A 540 2.63 -6.53 -31.74
N LEU A 541 3.15 -7.43 -30.91
CA LEU A 541 3.93 -7.01 -29.73
C LEU A 541 5.23 -6.32 -30.15
N TYR A 542 5.92 -6.81 -31.18
CA TYR A 542 7.11 -6.15 -31.73
C TYR A 542 6.80 -4.70 -32.12
N LYS A 543 5.74 -4.50 -32.88
CA LYS A 543 5.31 -3.16 -33.30
C LYS A 543 5.02 -2.28 -32.07
N GLN A 544 4.28 -2.78 -31.10
CA GLN A 544 3.93 -2.03 -29.88
C GLN A 544 5.19 -1.55 -29.13
N VAL A 545 6.14 -2.45 -28.85
CA VAL A 545 7.34 -2.07 -28.10
C VAL A 545 8.30 -1.21 -28.91
N THR A 546 8.33 -1.33 -30.25
CA THR A 546 9.21 -0.48 -31.08
C THR A 546 8.65 0.90 -31.30
N ASP A 547 7.32 1.07 -31.34
CA ASP A 547 6.67 2.36 -31.51
C ASP A 547 6.80 3.25 -30.24
N TYR A 548 6.86 2.63 -29.06
CA TYR A 548 6.78 3.36 -27.79
C TYR A 548 8.03 3.26 -26.90
N LEU A 549 8.90 2.25 -27.08
CA LEU A 549 10.07 2.05 -26.23
C LEU A 549 11.39 2.23 -26.99
N PRO A 550 12.38 2.91 -26.39
CA PRO A 550 13.74 2.91 -26.92
C PRO A 550 14.32 1.49 -26.92
N ASN A 551 15.26 1.22 -27.80
CA ASN A 551 15.81 -0.14 -28.02
C ASN A 551 16.29 -0.83 -26.73
N TYR A 552 16.93 -0.08 -25.82
CA TYR A 552 17.45 -0.62 -24.56
C TYR A 552 16.36 -1.04 -23.58
N ALA A 553 15.13 -0.48 -23.69
CA ALA A 553 14.03 -0.76 -22.78
C ALA A 553 13.08 -1.86 -23.32
N ARG A 554 13.21 -2.24 -24.58
CA ARG A 554 12.39 -3.30 -25.18
C ARG A 554 12.68 -4.63 -24.51
N PRO A 555 11.69 -5.36 -23.98
CA PRO A 555 11.93 -6.68 -23.40
C PRO A 555 12.43 -7.62 -24.50
N ARG A 556 13.59 -8.23 -24.25
CA ARG A 556 14.20 -9.19 -25.20
C ARG A 556 13.55 -10.57 -25.11
N PHE A 557 13.01 -10.89 -23.93
CA PHE A 557 12.38 -12.18 -23.70
C PHE A 557 10.95 -11.98 -23.25
N VAL A 558 10.06 -12.85 -23.75
CA VAL A 558 8.66 -12.93 -23.34
C VAL A 558 8.39 -14.33 -22.82
N ARG A 559 7.73 -14.44 -21.69
CA ARG A 559 7.25 -15.69 -21.09
C ARG A 559 5.73 -15.64 -21.01
N ILE A 560 5.04 -16.68 -21.49
CA ILE A 560 3.58 -16.76 -21.40
C ILE A 560 3.22 -17.62 -20.21
N GLN A 561 2.41 -17.08 -19.30
CA GLN A 561 1.94 -17.77 -18.11
C GLN A 561 0.42 -17.73 -18.03
N ASP A 562 -0.19 -18.82 -17.58
CA ASP A 562 -1.63 -18.87 -17.31
C ASP A 562 -2.02 -18.00 -16.12
N PHE A 563 -1.08 -17.79 -15.20
CA PHE A 563 -1.28 -17.06 -13.97
C PHE A 563 -0.02 -16.27 -13.57
N ILE A 564 -0.17 -14.97 -13.29
CA ILE A 564 0.90 -14.13 -12.75
C ILE A 564 0.77 -14.07 -11.22
N GLU A 565 1.78 -14.56 -10.50
CA GLU A 565 1.78 -14.58 -9.05
C GLU A 565 1.76 -13.16 -8.46
N VAL A 566 0.86 -12.97 -7.49
CA VAL A 566 0.75 -11.73 -6.74
C VAL A 566 0.85 -11.98 -5.23
N THR A 567 1.26 -10.96 -4.50
CA THR A 567 1.19 -10.96 -3.03
C THR A 567 -0.26 -10.86 -2.56
N GLY A 568 -0.52 -11.08 -1.27
CA GLY A 568 -1.85 -10.86 -0.68
C GLY A 568 -2.34 -9.40 -0.79
N THR A 569 -1.47 -8.48 -1.24
CA THR A 569 -1.79 -7.08 -1.55
C THR A 569 -1.74 -6.81 -3.06
N TYR A 570 -1.91 -7.82 -3.87
CA TYR A 570 -1.96 -7.77 -5.34
C TYR A 570 -0.70 -7.16 -6.01
N LYS A 571 0.45 -7.19 -5.35
CA LYS A 571 1.73 -6.80 -5.96
C LYS A 571 2.31 -8.00 -6.70
N GLN A 572 2.67 -7.82 -7.96
CA GLN A 572 3.30 -8.86 -8.78
C GLN A 572 4.64 -9.31 -8.18
N ARG A 573 4.87 -10.62 -8.12
CA ARG A 573 6.10 -11.22 -7.62
C ARG A 573 7.10 -11.35 -8.78
N LYS A 574 8.34 -10.90 -8.55
CA LYS A 574 9.39 -10.93 -9.58
C LYS A 574 10.59 -11.81 -9.18
N VAL A 575 10.80 -12.04 -7.90
CA VAL A 575 12.03 -12.65 -7.37
C VAL A 575 12.30 -14.03 -7.95
N GLU A 576 11.28 -14.90 -8.01
CA GLU A 576 11.45 -16.23 -8.58
C GLU A 576 11.61 -16.17 -10.10
N LEU A 577 10.86 -15.33 -10.80
CA LEU A 577 10.99 -15.12 -12.24
C LEU A 577 12.40 -14.67 -12.65
N VAL A 578 13.02 -13.78 -11.85
CA VAL A 578 14.40 -13.33 -12.06
C VAL A 578 15.41 -14.47 -11.87
N LYS A 579 15.20 -15.35 -10.87
CA LYS A 579 16.07 -16.52 -10.62
C LYS A 579 15.95 -17.58 -11.70
N GLU A 580 14.74 -17.85 -12.17
CA GLU A 580 14.46 -18.81 -13.25
C GLU A 580 15.08 -18.34 -14.58
N GLY A 581 15.15 -17.02 -14.81
CA GLY A 581 15.77 -16.42 -15.99
C GLY A 581 15.01 -16.73 -17.27
N PHE A 582 15.75 -17.10 -18.34
CA PHE A 582 15.20 -17.29 -19.69
C PHE A 582 15.63 -18.60 -20.36
N ASN A 583 16.00 -19.62 -19.58
CA ASN A 583 16.50 -20.91 -20.12
C ASN A 583 15.32 -21.81 -20.57
N PRO A 584 15.15 -22.09 -21.88
CA PRO A 584 14.05 -22.91 -22.38
C PRO A 584 14.18 -24.40 -21.99
N LEU A 585 15.32 -24.85 -21.46
CA LEU A 585 15.50 -26.22 -20.99
C LEU A 585 14.98 -26.42 -19.56
N THR A 586 14.80 -25.35 -18.79
CA THR A 586 14.38 -25.41 -17.39
C THR A 586 13.00 -24.78 -17.14
N ILE A 587 12.51 -23.99 -18.09
CA ILE A 587 11.22 -23.30 -18.01
C ILE A 587 10.24 -24.02 -18.94
N ASN A 588 9.14 -24.50 -18.37
CA ASN A 588 8.10 -25.20 -19.13
C ASN A 588 7.13 -24.26 -19.87
N ASP A 589 7.05 -23.01 -19.45
CA ASP A 589 6.19 -22.01 -20.08
C ASP A 589 6.72 -21.63 -21.49
N PRO A 590 5.86 -21.27 -22.43
CA PRO A 590 6.27 -20.78 -23.74
C PRO A 590 7.15 -19.54 -23.61
N LEU A 591 8.34 -19.59 -24.20
CA LEU A 591 9.30 -18.50 -24.24
C LEU A 591 9.45 -17.97 -25.67
N TYR A 592 9.62 -16.65 -25.78
CA TYR A 592 9.86 -15.97 -27.05
C TYR A 592 11.04 -15.01 -26.93
N PHE A 593 11.74 -14.83 -28.04
CA PHE A 593 12.90 -13.95 -28.18
C PHE A 593 12.62 -12.86 -29.21
N LEU A 594 13.02 -11.62 -28.93
CA LEU A 594 12.91 -10.48 -29.83
C LEU A 594 13.98 -10.58 -30.93
N GLU A 595 13.56 -10.91 -32.15
CA GLU A 595 14.43 -10.96 -33.34
C GLU A 595 14.29 -9.66 -34.14
N GLU A 596 15.31 -8.81 -34.04
CA GLU A 596 15.30 -7.47 -34.67
C GLU A 596 15.34 -7.53 -36.21
N THR A 597 16.01 -8.54 -36.77
CA THR A 597 16.11 -8.71 -38.24
C THR A 597 14.80 -9.13 -38.85
N GLU A 598 14.07 -10.01 -38.18
CA GLU A 598 12.76 -10.48 -38.60
C GLU A 598 11.61 -9.54 -38.13
N LYS A 599 11.92 -8.55 -37.28
CA LYS A 599 10.95 -7.60 -36.73
C LYS A 599 9.79 -8.24 -35.98
N ARG A 600 10.07 -9.28 -35.21
CA ARG A 600 9.06 -10.04 -34.45
C ARG A 600 9.61 -10.74 -33.23
N TYR A 601 8.73 -11.14 -32.32
CA TYR A 601 9.04 -12.13 -31.31
C TYR A 601 8.83 -13.53 -31.86
N LYS A 602 9.85 -14.37 -31.81
CA LYS A 602 9.80 -15.77 -32.25
C LYS A 602 9.99 -16.73 -31.09
N PRO A 603 9.44 -17.97 -31.20
CA PRO A 603 9.65 -18.97 -30.16
C PRO A 603 11.14 -19.14 -29.82
N MET A 604 11.46 -19.20 -28.54
CA MET A 604 12.80 -19.40 -28.08
C MET A 604 13.10 -20.89 -27.97
N ASP A 605 14.06 -21.35 -28.72
CA ASP A 605 14.52 -22.72 -28.70
C ASP A 605 15.94 -22.85 -28.08
N PRO A 606 16.43 -24.07 -27.78
CA PRO A 606 17.77 -24.29 -27.28
C PRO A 606 18.90 -23.76 -28.20
N HIS A 607 18.68 -23.67 -29.49
CA HIS A 607 19.67 -23.14 -30.43
C HIS A 607 19.83 -21.62 -30.26
N ILE A 608 18.72 -20.88 -30.15
CA ILE A 608 18.74 -19.43 -29.84
C ILE A 608 19.38 -19.19 -28.47
N TYR A 609 19.00 -19.98 -27.46
CA TYR A 609 19.59 -19.87 -26.12
C TYR A 609 21.12 -20.03 -26.13
N ASN A 610 21.62 -21.10 -26.76
CA ASN A 610 23.06 -21.34 -26.87
C ASN A 610 23.76 -20.23 -27.69
N SER A 611 23.15 -19.75 -28.74
CA SER A 611 23.69 -18.64 -29.56
C SER A 611 23.81 -17.33 -28.78
N ILE A 612 22.90 -17.09 -27.80
CA ILE A 612 22.99 -15.95 -26.87
C ILE A 612 24.18 -16.16 -25.92
N LEU A 613 24.31 -17.35 -25.32
CA LEU A 613 25.40 -17.65 -24.40
C LEU A 613 26.79 -17.55 -25.05
N GLU A 614 26.88 -17.93 -26.33
CA GLU A 614 28.10 -17.88 -27.14
C GLU A 614 28.36 -16.50 -27.78
N LYS A 615 27.54 -15.48 -27.50
CA LYS A 615 27.58 -14.12 -28.07
C LYS A 615 27.46 -14.07 -29.61
N LYS A 616 26.86 -15.07 -30.21
CA LYS A 616 26.59 -15.12 -31.68
C LYS A 616 25.41 -14.25 -32.09
N LEU A 617 24.48 -14.00 -31.16
CA LEU A 617 23.34 -13.09 -31.35
C LEU A 617 23.62 -11.75 -30.66
N LYS A 618 23.31 -10.65 -31.35
CA LYS A 618 23.39 -9.30 -30.82
C LYS A 618 22.13 -9.00 -29.99
N LEU A 619 22.31 -8.80 -28.70
CA LEU A 619 21.24 -8.43 -27.78
C LEU A 619 21.01 -6.92 -27.72
#